data_07158fde31354cbc4453579d0fc715c1
#
_entry.id   07158fde31354cbc4453579d0fc715c1
#
_cell.length_a   1.000
_cell.length_b   1.000
_cell.length_c   1.000
_cell.angle_alpha   90.00
_cell.angle_beta   90.00
_cell.angle_gamma   90.00
#
_symmetry.space_group_name_H-M   'P 1'
#
loop_
_entity.id
_entity.type
_entity.pdbx_description
1 polymer ?
#
loop_
_entity_poly.entity_id
_entity_poly.type
_entity_poly.pdbx_seq_one_letter_code
_entity_poly.pdbx_strand_id
1 'polypeptide(L)'
;MARHNFHKEGSRSVLSGVPRATSVEVSSSQEQKYNIFHQIMHFQGTKIRLFQLSLLSMQRNILFTLFSLAVFTLITSCGSAEKCEIRARRALAIGEYAEAASHYQQAYRLTSPSEKAKRARLAYAMGESYRRYGASSRALAAFRIAERYHLTDTLTFLRQGQMAMLQGDYKGALTAFENQTKLSTDNRMLAAAQKRAEQGIEQAKQAIAERGEASLYTVKAAAQFNGNRSDYAPMLVGQGKEQQLYFTTTRSAVLGNEVSGITAQKNGDVFFVQLDEKGRWKTPEPVVSINTPQDEGAVAFSPDGKTMYLTVCPTHPQYPRMAEIWTAQRSEATWGKPQVLKIGTDTLSSYAHPTVSPDGKWLYFTSDMPGGYGGLDLWRADIREGKGVGIIENLGASVNTSGDESFPSFRPNGTLYFSSDGRGGLGGLDLFFAQEDTLLHEWKVEHLPVPMNSAGNDFGITFDGLHNRGYFSSSRTTGGRGWDKIFEFSYPERLLTVKGWVYEQDGYELPAAQVQMVGSDGTNLKLPVKPDGSFEQEVHPGVRYVFLASCSGYLNFPNQLQVDSIFNEEHQYVLQFPLPSMNIPVLVRNVFYPFXXXXWVLSI
;
A
#
# COMPACT_ATOMS: atom_id res chain seq x y z
N MET A 1 11.75 -4.37 41.96
CA MET A 1 12.34 -4.65 43.28
C MET A 1 13.45 -3.71 43.56
N ALA A 2 13.46 -3.24 44.81
CA ALA A 2 14.45 -2.48 45.60
C ALA A 2 14.45 -0.97 45.43
N ARG A 3 13.74 -0.35 46.33
CA ARG A 3 13.94 1.01 46.84
C ARG A 3 15.16 1.06 47.73
N HIS A 4 15.86 2.15 47.76
CA HIS A 4 16.69 2.50 48.91
C HIS A 4 16.49 3.98 49.26
N ASN A 5 15.90 4.15 50.44
CA ASN A 5 15.90 5.35 51.25
C ASN A 5 17.24 5.46 52.01
N PHE A 6 17.71 6.67 52.25
CA PHE A 6 18.61 6.92 53.36
C PHE A 6 18.11 8.09 54.21
N HIS A 7 18.00 7.79 55.48
CA HIS A 7 17.64 8.65 56.61
C HIS A 7 18.82 9.40 57.16
N LYS A 8 18.54 10.54 57.69
CA LYS A 8 19.09 11.42 58.69
C LYS A 8 19.50 10.83 59.99
N GLU A 9 20.39 11.53 60.69
CA GLU A 9 20.44 11.78 62.13
C GLU A 9 21.62 12.72 62.34
N GLY A 10 21.66 13.78 63.12
CA GLY A 10 21.00 14.16 64.35
C GLY A 10 22.02 14.15 65.51
N SER A 11 22.32 15.28 66.06
CA SER A 11 22.71 15.30 67.48
C SER A 11 22.77 16.72 68.04
N ARG A 12 22.24 16.79 69.24
CA ARG A 12 22.18 17.92 70.18
C ARG A 12 23.49 18.10 70.96
N SER A 13 23.66 19.31 71.50
CA SER A 13 24.05 19.60 72.90
C SER A 13 24.10 21.11 73.08
N VAL A 14 23.42 21.74 73.96
CA VAL A 14 23.32 21.96 75.41
C VAL A 14 24.47 22.76 75.96
N LEU A 15 24.15 23.87 76.57
CA LEU A 15 24.47 24.52 77.83
C LEU A 15 24.75 26.02 77.68
N SER A 16 23.93 26.84 78.22
CA SER A 16 23.76 27.45 79.55
C SER A 16 24.64 28.65 79.80
N GLY A 17 24.05 29.73 80.34
CA GLY A 17 24.77 30.86 80.94
C GLY A 17 24.08 32.21 80.75
N VAL A 18 23.20 32.54 81.68
CA VAL A 18 22.71 33.89 81.89
C VAL A 18 23.71 34.66 82.68
N PRO A 19 23.95 35.97 82.41
CA PRO A 19 23.56 36.89 83.48
C PRO A 19 22.81 38.15 82.99
N ARG A 20 21.90 38.61 83.85
CA ARG A 20 21.18 39.89 83.78
C ARG A 20 22.14 41.07 83.76
N ALA A 21 21.91 42.03 82.91
CA ALA A 21 22.46 43.39 83.04
C ALA A 21 21.39 44.42 82.64
N THR A 22 21.09 45.15 83.64
CA THR A 22 20.66 46.54 83.80
C THR A 22 20.18 47.32 82.59
N SER A 23 18.95 47.91 82.77
CA SER A 23 18.34 48.90 81.96
C SER A 23 19.18 50.16 81.78
N VAL A 24 19.45 50.53 80.55
CA VAL A 24 19.97 51.88 80.23
C VAL A 24 18.86 52.62 79.54
N GLU A 25 18.44 53.78 80.16
CA GLU A 25 17.55 54.73 79.57
C GLU A 25 18.22 55.35 78.35
N VAL A 26 17.63 55.13 77.16
CA VAL A 26 18.06 55.73 75.91
C VAL A 26 17.32 57.11 75.86
N SER A 27 18.05 58.18 75.72
CA SER A 27 17.55 59.52 75.69
C SER A 27 16.64 59.77 74.45
N SER A 28 15.64 60.62 74.62
CA SER A 28 14.61 60.96 73.59
C SER A 28 15.19 61.44 72.23
N SER A 29 16.44 61.89 72.23
CA SER A 29 17.06 62.42 71.01
C SER A 29 17.56 61.28 70.06
N GLN A 30 17.83 60.08 70.57
CA GLN A 30 18.23 58.98 69.76
C GLN A 30 17.03 58.32 69.09
N GLU A 31 15.91 58.25 69.75
CA GLU A 31 14.68 57.70 69.13
C GLU A 31 14.18 58.56 67.96
N GLN A 32 14.26 59.90 68.06
CA GLN A 32 13.91 60.81 66.96
C GLN A 32 14.87 60.59 65.76
N LYS A 33 16.14 60.43 65.96
CA LYS A 33 17.11 60.17 64.89
C LYS A 33 16.86 58.78 64.22
N TYR A 34 16.46 57.81 65.00
CA TYR A 34 16.18 56.48 64.51
C TYR A 34 14.90 56.47 63.63
N ASN A 35 13.90 57.14 64.05
CA ASN A 35 12.62 57.31 63.30
C ASN A 35 12.81 58.10 62.01
N ILE A 36 13.61 59.15 61.99
CA ILE A 36 13.92 59.91 60.77
C ILE A 36 14.76 59.02 59.80
N PHE A 37 15.71 58.29 60.30
CA PHE A 37 16.52 57.36 59.46
C PHE A 37 15.64 56.24 58.85
N HIS A 38 14.71 55.69 59.62
CA HIS A 38 13.78 54.67 59.15
C HIS A 38 12.82 55.22 58.10
N GLN A 39 12.33 56.44 58.25
CA GLN A 39 11.46 57.13 57.25
C GLN A 39 12.26 57.40 55.96
N ILE A 40 13.51 57.85 56.04
CA ILE A 40 14.34 58.13 54.86
C ILE A 40 14.64 56.84 54.13
N MET A 41 14.97 55.75 54.84
CA MET A 41 15.22 54.44 54.21
C MET A 41 13.98 53.86 53.58
N HIS A 42 12.80 54.04 54.18
CA HIS A 42 11.53 53.60 53.61
C HIS A 42 11.19 54.39 52.35
N PHE A 43 11.44 55.70 52.33
CA PHE A 43 11.18 56.59 51.21
C PHE A 43 12.12 56.32 50.04
N GLN A 44 13.40 56.00 50.30
CA GLN A 44 14.35 55.60 49.27
C GLN A 44 14.02 54.19 48.73
N GLY A 45 13.64 53.22 49.58
CA GLY A 45 13.21 51.89 49.18
C GLY A 45 11.98 51.93 48.25
N THR A 46 11.04 52.81 48.54
CA THR A 46 9.84 52.99 47.72
C THR A 46 10.17 53.61 46.33
N LYS A 47 11.07 54.60 46.30
CA LYS A 47 11.54 55.19 45.02
C LYS A 47 12.31 54.15 44.17
N ILE A 48 13.14 53.32 44.78
CA ILE A 48 13.87 52.26 44.08
C ILE A 48 12.89 51.21 43.52
N ARG A 49 11.89 50.80 44.31
CA ARG A 49 10.82 49.86 43.83
C ARG A 49 10.02 50.43 42.67
N LEU A 50 9.61 51.70 42.73
CA LEU A 50 8.89 52.37 41.66
C LEU A 50 9.76 52.48 40.39
N PHE A 51 11.05 52.77 40.55
CA PHE A 51 11.97 52.83 39.41
C PHE A 51 12.18 51.46 38.80
N GLN A 52 12.31 50.39 39.61
CA GLN A 52 12.41 49.01 39.12
C GLN A 52 11.14 48.57 38.41
N LEU A 53 9.96 48.90 38.91
CA LEU A 53 8.67 48.60 38.25
C LEU A 53 8.52 49.35 36.94
N SER A 54 8.98 50.59 36.84
CA SER A 54 8.93 51.37 35.59
C SER A 54 9.93 50.76 34.57
N LEU A 55 11.10 50.32 35.00
CA LEU A 55 12.08 49.67 34.14
C LEU A 55 11.56 48.34 33.60
N LEU A 56 10.92 47.53 34.45
CA LEU A 56 10.30 46.24 34.08
C LEU A 56 9.14 46.45 33.09
N SER A 57 8.33 47.49 33.29
CA SER A 57 7.24 47.83 32.36
C SER A 57 7.79 48.29 31.00
N MET A 58 8.87 49.06 31.03
CA MET A 58 9.54 49.51 29.80
C MET A 58 10.18 48.35 29.04
N GLN A 59 10.85 47.43 29.77
CA GLN A 59 11.40 46.20 29.18
C GLN A 59 10.30 45.31 28.58
N ARG A 60 9.17 45.16 29.29
CA ARG A 60 8.00 44.41 28.81
C ARG A 60 7.43 45.02 27.53
N ASN A 61 7.31 46.32 27.47
CA ASN A 61 6.80 47.04 26.29
C ASN A 61 7.78 46.93 25.11
N ILE A 62 9.08 47.01 25.35
CA ILE A 62 10.11 46.82 24.33
C ILE A 62 10.05 45.38 23.80
N LEU A 63 9.92 44.39 24.70
CA LEU A 63 9.80 42.98 24.30
C LEU A 63 8.54 42.74 23.46
N PHE A 64 7.42 43.37 23.85
CA PHE A 64 6.14 43.25 23.14
C PHE A 64 6.22 43.92 21.76
N THR A 65 6.86 45.09 21.65
CA THR A 65 7.07 45.75 20.35
C THR A 65 8.04 44.96 19.47
N LEU A 66 9.11 44.41 20.02
CA LEU A 66 10.03 43.54 19.29
C LEU A 66 9.34 42.25 18.84
N PHE A 67 8.52 41.63 19.69
CA PHE A 67 7.72 40.47 19.35
C PHE A 67 6.71 40.79 18.26
N SER A 68 5.99 41.93 18.38
CA SER A 68 5.04 42.38 17.37
C SER A 68 5.74 42.70 16.04
N LEU A 69 6.92 43.28 16.08
CA LEU A 69 7.75 43.56 14.89
C LEU A 69 8.24 42.24 14.26
N ALA A 70 8.66 41.27 15.08
CA ALA A 70 9.09 39.94 14.60
C ALA A 70 7.91 39.16 13.98
N VAL A 71 6.73 39.23 14.59
CA VAL A 71 5.50 38.64 14.05
C VAL A 71 5.13 39.34 12.73
N PHE A 72 5.24 40.67 12.68
CA PHE A 72 4.93 41.45 11.49
C PHE A 72 5.93 41.15 10.36
N THR A 73 7.22 41.00 10.67
CA THR A 73 8.25 40.59 9.68
C THR A 73 8.07 39.14 9.22
N LEU A 74 7.62 38.24 10.09
CA LEU A 74 7.26 36.87 9.73
C LEU A 74 6.04 36.86 8.79
N ILE A 75 5.06 37.73 9.04
CA ILE A 75 3.86 37.86 8.19
C ILE A 75 4.23 38.51 6.84
N THR A 76 5.11 39.51 6.81
CA THR A 76 5.55 40.18 5.57
C THR A 76 6.63 39.38 4.81
N SER A 77 7.24 38.37 5.41
CA SER A 77 8.13 37.41 4.76
C SER A 77 7.34 36.46 3.84
N CYS A 78 6.02 36.37 3.97
CA CYS A 78 5.15 35.73 2.98
C CYS A 78 5.18 36.58 1.70
N GLY A 79 5.83 36.05 0.69
CA GLY A 79 6.01 36.74 -0.57
C GLY A 79 4.70 37.08 -1.28
N SER A 80 4.77 37.89 -2.31
CA SER A 80 3.62 38.20 -3.15
C SER A 80 2.99 36.92 -3.73
N ALA A 81 1.74 37.01 -4.18
CA ALA A 81 1.05 35.91 -4.85
C ALA A 81 1.92 35.27 -5.96
N GLU A 82 2.66 36.09 -6.68
CA GLU A 82 3.59 35.66 -7.72
C GLU A 82 4.74 34.79 -7.18
N LYS A 83 5.36 35.21 -6.09
CA LYS A 83 6.46 34.43 -5.48
C LYS A 83 5.96 33.06 -5.02
N CYS A 84 4.75 32.99 -4.44
CA CYS A 84 4.12 31.73 -4.05
C CYS A 84 3.81 30.87 -5.27
N GLU A 85 3.30 31.46 -6.36
CA GLU A 85 3.03 30.75 -7.61
C GLU A 85 4.31 30.18 -8.24
N ILE A 86 5.42 30.94 -8.24
CA ILE A 86 6.72 30.46 -8.73
C ILE A 86 7.20 29.25 -7.91
N ARG A 87 7.11 29.32 -6.58
CA ARG A 87 7.46 28.20 -5.69
C ARG A 87 6.58 26.97 -5.98
N ALA A 88 5.27 27.19 -6.14
CA ALA A 88 4.34 26.11 -6.47
C ALA A 88 4.71 25.42 -7.79
N ARG A 89 5.05 26.19 -8.83
CA ARG A 89 5.46 25.63 -10.13
C ARG A 89 6.76 24.83 -10.02
N ARG A 90 7.72 25.29 -9.22
CA ARG A 90 8.98 24.55 -8.97
C ARG A 90 8.71 23.22 -8.26
N ALA A 91 7.94 23.26 -7.19
CA ALA A 91 7.56 22.06 -6.44
C ALA A 91 6.83 21.07 -7.35
N LEU A 92 5.88 21.57 -8.17
CA LEU A 92 5.14 20.73 -9.13
C LEU A 92 6.07 20.07 -10.15
N ALA A 93 7.07 20.81 -10.62
CA ALA A 93 8.01 20.33 -11.65
C ALA A 93 8.91 19.20 -11.16
N ILE A 94 9.19 19.14 -9.85
CA ILE A 94 9.99 18.07 -9.23
C ILE A 94 9.12 17.02 -8.51
N GLY A 95 7.77 17.07 -8.72
CA GLY A 95 6.87 16.06 -8.17
C GLY A 95 6.47 16.26 -6.70
N GLU A 96 6.85 17.37 -6.07
CA GLU A 96 6.51 17.69 -4.67
C GLU A 96 5.06 18.22 -4.59
N TYR A 97 4.08 17.34 -4.81
CA TYR A 97 2.69 17.71 -5.07
C TYR A 97 1.98 18.36 -3.88
N ALA A 98 2.25 17.89 -2.66
CA ALA A 98 1.64 18.47 -1.46
C ALA A 98 2.22 19.85 -1.17
N GLU A 99 3.53 20.03 -1.38
CA GLU A 99 4.18 21.33 -1.27
C GLU A 99 3.64 22.30 -2.34
N ALA A 100 3.51 21.84 -3.59
CA ALA A 100 2.92 22.63 -4.69
C ALA A 100 1.50 23.09 -4.32
N ALA A 101 0.66 22.17 -3.82
CA ALA A 101 -0.72 22.49 -3.41
C ALA A 101 -0.76 23.58 -2.32
N SER A 102 0.14 23.47 -1.34
CA SER A 102 0.26 24.45 -0.25
C SER A 102 0.62 25.85 -0.81
N HIS A 103 1.59 25.92 -1.69
CA HIS A 103 2.01 27.18 -2.30
C HIS A 103 0.95 27.76 -3.25
N TYR A 104 0.24 26.93 -4.04
CA TYR A 104 -0.89 27.40 -4.86
C TYR A 104 -2.03 27.93 -3.98
N GLN A 105 -2.33 27.25 -2.87
CA GLN A 105 -3.35 27.70 -1.91
C GLN A 105 -2.98 29.09 -1.36
N GLN A 106 -1.71 29.28 -1.00
CA GLN A 106 -1.23 30.56 -0.49
C GLN A 106 -1.31 31.64 -1.58
N ALA A 107 -0.87 31.35 -2.80
CA ALA A 107 -0.98 32.26 -3.95
C ALA A 107 -2.43 32.68 -4.19
N TYR A 108 -3.37 31.72 -4.15
CA TYR A 108 -4.81 31.94 -4.32
C TYR A 108 -5.35 32.91 -3.23
N ARG A 109 -4.96 32.70 -1.97
CA ARG A 109 -5.39 33.56 -0.85
C ARG A 109 -4.88 35.00 -0.99
N LEU A 110 -3.67 35.17 -1.51
CA LEU A 110 -3.03 36.48 -1.69
C LEU A 110 -3.51 37.22 -2.95
N THR A 111 -4.18 36.51 -3.88
CA THR A 111 -4.69 37.10 -5.13
C THR A 111 -6.01 37.81 -4.87
N SER A 112 -6.15 39.06 -5.33
CA SER A 112 -7.36 39.86 -5.15
C SER A 112 -8.60 39.16 -5.68
N PRO A 113 -9.76 39.23 -4.97
CA PRO A 113 -11.03 38.70 -5.51
C PRO A 113 -11.44 39.28 -6.87
N SER A 114 -10.97 40.48 -7.23
CA SER A 114 -11.22 41.10 -8.54
C SER A 114 -10.46 40.41 -9.69
N GLU A 115 -9.34 39.70 -9.40
CA GLU A 115 -8.52 38.99 -10.38
C GLU A 115 -9.10 37.61 -10.68
N LYS A 116 -10.35 37.54 -11.15
CA LYS A 116 -11.11 36.31 -11.34
C LYS A 116 -10.36 35.27 -12.18
N ALA A 117 -9.80 35.66 -13.34
CA ALA A 117 -9.08 34.73 -14.23
C ALA A 117 -7.83 34.14 -13.57
N LYS A 118 -7.08 34.94 -12.81
CA LYS A 118 -5.91 34.45 -12.07
C LYS A 118 -6.32 33.47 -10.96
N ARG A 119 -7.36 33.82 -10.21
CA ARG A 119 -7.91 32.94 -9.16
C ARG A 119 -8.39 31.61 -9.74
N ALA A 120 -9.02 31.62 -10.92
CA ALA A 120 -9.47 30.41 -11.61
C ALA A 120 -8.29 29.48 -11.93
N ARG A 121 -7.23 30.04 -12.56
CA ARG A 121 -6.03 29.27 -12.90
C ARG A 121 -5.32 28.71 -11.66
N LEU A 122 -5.18 29.52 -10.61
CA LEU A 122 -4.57 29.09 -9.35
C LEU A 122 -5.40 27.97 -8.67
N ALA A 123 -6.73 28.09 -8.70
CA ALA A 123 -7.62 27.05 -8.15
C ALA A 123 -7.47 25.74 -8.94
N TYR A 124 -7.41 25.82 -10.28
CA TYR A 124 -7.21 24.63 -11.12
C TYR A 124 -5.84 23.96 -10.81
N ALA A 125 -4.76 24.76 -10.77
CA ALA A 125 -3.42 24.22 -10.47
C ALA A 125 -3.34 23.62 -9.07
N MET A 126 -4.01 24.26 -8.09
CA MET A 126 -4.16 23.71 -6.73
C MET A 126 -4.91 22.37 -6.76
N GLY A 127 -5.99 22.28 -7.55
CA GLY A 127 -6.76 21.05 -7.74
C GLY A 127 -5.91 19.93 -8.34
N GLU A 128 -5.14 20.22 -9.38
CA GLU A 128 -4.22 19.25 -10.01
C GLU A 128 -3.17 18.76 -9.01
N SER A 129 -2.64 19.66 -8.17
CA SER A 129 -1.68 19.28 -7.14
C SER A 129 -2.31 18.37 -6.08
N TYR A 130 -3.52 18.71 -5.60
CA TYR A 130 -4.28 17.86 -4.66
C TYR A 130 -4.59 16.48 -5.25
N ARG A 131 -4.99 16.45 -6.53
CA ARG A 131 -5.30 15.19 -7.25
C ARG A 131 -4.10 14.26 -7.27
N ARG A 132 -2.92 14.80 -7.59
CA ARG A 132 -1.69 14.02 -7.75
C ARG A 132 -1.19 13.35 -6.45
N TYR A 133 -1.53 13.92 -5.27
CA TYR A 133 -1.20 13.24 -4.03
C TYR A 133 -2.41 12.60 -3.32
N GLY A 134 -3.50 12.37 -4.06
CA GLY A 134 -4.62 11.58 -3.58
C GLY A 134 -5.63 12.32 -2.71
N ALA A 135 -5.53 13.64 -2.54
CA ALA A 135 -6.46 14.42 -1.73
C ALA A 135 -7.73 14.78 -2.53
N SER A 136 -8.50 13.75 -2.92
CA SER A 136 -9.62 13.85 -3.88
C SER A 136 -10.69 14.88 -3.46
N SER A 137 -11.05 14.95 -2.18
CA SER A 137 -12.04 15.91 -1.69
C SER A 137 -11.55 17.35 -1.86
N ARG A 138 -10.28 17.62 -1.54
CA ARG A 138 -9.67 18.95 -1.72
C ARG A 138 -9.54 19.31 -3.20
N ALA A 139 -9.18 18.32 -4.02
CA ALA A 139 -9.07 18.48 -5.48
C ALA A 139 -10.43 18.87 -6.07
N LEU A 140 -11.49 18.12 -5.73
CA LEU A 140 -12.85 18.40 -6.21
C LEU A 140 -13.30 19.82 -5.81
N ALA A 141 -13.06 20.21 -4.55
CA ALA A 141 -13.40 21.55 -4.07
C ALA A 141 -12.65 22.64 -4.87
N ALA A 142 -11.37 22.40 -5.17
CA ALA A 142 -10.55 23.35 -5.94
C ALA A 142 -11.02 23.47 -7.40
N PHE A 143 -11.38 22.34 -8.04
CA PHE A 143 -11.92 22.35 -9.41
C PHE A 143 -13.30 23.05 -9.45
N ARG A 144 -14.15 22.87 -8.44
CA ARG A 144 -15.42 23.61 -8.32
C ARG A 144 -15.20 25.10 -8.15
N ILE A 145 -14.11 25.53 -7.50
CA ILE A 145 -13.72 26.95 -7.44
C ILE A 145 -13.31 27.45 -8.83
N ALA A 146 -12.52 26.68 -9.57
CA ALA A 146 -12.08 27.03 -10.93
C ALA A 146 -13.31 27.20 -11.86
N GLU A 147 -14.26 26.29 -11.82
CA GLU A 147 -15.52 26.35 -12.56
C GLU A 147 -16.31 27.62 -12.20
N ARG A 148 -16.45 27.94 -10.93
CA ARG A 148 -17.17 29.13 -10.44
C ARG A 148 -16.60 30.44 -11.00
N TYR A 149 -15.31 30.46 -11.33
CA TYR A 149 -14.64 31.58 -12.01
C TYR A 149 -14.60 31.40 -13.52
N HIS A 150 -15.44 30.50 -14.06
CA HIS A 150 -15.63 30.24 -15.51
C HIS A 150 -14.38 29.70 -16.22
N LEU A 151 -13.56 28.92 -15.53
CA LEU A 151 -12.48 28.17 -16.18
C LEU A 151 -13.06 26.86 -16.75
N THR A 152 -13.74 26.95 -17.88
CA THR A 152 -14.49 25.85 -18.48
C THR A 152 -13.88 25.35 -19.80
N ASP A 153 -12.85 26.03 -20.30
CA ASP A 153 -12.15 25.71 -21.55
C ASP A 153 -10.95 24.78 -21.34
N THR A 154 -10.99 24.00 -20.26
CA THR A 154 -9.89 23.13 -19.85
C THR A 154 -10.43 21.74 -19.49
N LEU A 155 -9.64 20.97 -18.76
CA LEU A 155 -10.05 19.65 -18.23
C LEU A 155 -10.87 19.75 -16.93
N THR A 156 -11.41 20.92 -16.58
CA THR A 156 -12.04 21.16 -15.28
C THR A 156 -13.15 20.16 -14.98
N PHE A 157 -14.07 19.97 -15.93
CA PHE A 157 -15.21 19.05 -15.74
C PHE A 157 -14.75 17.58 -15.73
N LEU A 158 -13.80 17.21 -16.60
CA LEU A 158 -13.20 15.86 -16.58
C LEU A 158 -12.61 15.57 -15.19
N ARG A 159 -11.82 16.51 -14.64
CA ARG A 159 -11.21 16.35 -13.31
C ARG A 159 -12.25 16.30 -12.19
N GLN A 160 -13.32 17.08 -12.30
CA GLN A 160 -14.45 16.99 -11.34
C GLN A 160 -15.06 15.60 -11.36
N GLY A 161 -15.35 15.06 -12.56
CA GLY A 161 -15.90 13.72 -12.72
C GLY A 161 -15.01 12.66 -12.10
N GLN A 162 -13.71 12.69 -12.40
CA GLN A 162 -12.73 11.76 -11.84
C GLN A 162 -12.68 11.83 -10.30
N MET A 163 -12.67 13.04 -9.73
CA MET A 163 -12.65 13.21 -8.28
C MET A 163 -13.97 12.81 -7.62
N ALA A 164 -15.09 12.95 -8.32
CA ALA A 164 -16.41 12.50 -7.85
C ALA A 164 -16.48 10.97 -7.83
N MET A 165 -15.93 10.29 -8.85
CA MET A 165 -15.79 8.81 -8.86
C MET A 165 -15.07 8.35 -7.60
N LEU A 166 -13.91 8.94 -7.28
CA LEU A 166 -13.09 8.62 -6.10
C LEU A 166 -13.82 8.84 -4.75
N GLN A 167 -14.96 9.48 -4.76
CA GLN A 167 -15.78 9.71 -3.55
C GLN A 167 -17.09 8.93 -3.58
N GLY A 168 -17.31 8.11 -4.61
CA GLY A 168 -18.54 7.36 -4.78
C GLY A 168 -19.75 8.24 -5.15
N ASP A 169 -19.51 9.50 -5.54
CA ASP A 169 -20.54 10.41 -6.04
C ASP A 169 -20.70 10.21 -7.55
N TYR A 170 -21.15 9.00 -7.94
CA TYR A 170 -21.27 8.60 -9.33
C TYR A 170 -22.25 9.46 -10.11
N LYS A 171 -23.30 9.97 -9.47
CA LYS A 171 -24.27 10.88 -10.11
C LYS A 171 -23.63 12.24 -10.40
N GLY A 172 -22.85 12.75 -9.44
CA GLY A 172 -22.06 13.97 -9.66
C GLY A 172 -21.00 13.78 -10.74
N ALA A 173 -20.39 12.59 -10.77
CA ALA A 173 -19.40 12.23 -11.80
C ALA A 173 -20.05 12.25 -13.20
N LEU A 174 -21.21 11.61 -13.36
CA LEU A 174 -21.98 11.61 -14.63
C LEU A 174 -22.21 13.04 -15.12
N THR A 175 -22.76 13.89 -14.25
CA THR A 175 -23.03 15.30 -14.58
C THR A 175 -21.77 16.02 -15.06
N ALA A 176 -20.65 15.81 -14.35
CA ALA A 176 -19.39 16.47 -14.69
C ALA A 176 -18.84 15.97 -16.04
N PHE A 177 -18.86 14.65 -16.26
CA PHE A 177 -18.41 14.07 -17.54
C PHE A 177 -19.30 14.53 -18.72
N GLU A 178 -20.62 14.55 -18.54
CA GLU A 178 -21.54 15.08 -19.54
C GLU A 178 -21.27 16.55 -19.87
N ASN A 179 -20.87 17.35 -18.89
CA ASN A 179 -20.50 18.74 -19.12
C ASN A 179 -19.19 18.84 -19.92
N GLN A 180 -18.24 17.92 -19.68
CA GLN A 180 -16.99 17.87 -20.46
C GLN A 180 -17.28 17.52 -21.94
N THR A 181 -18.22 16.59 -22.21
CA THR A 181 -18.54 16.21 -23.60
C THR A 181 -19.22 17.32 -24.40
N LYS A 182 -19.81 18.31 -23.72
CA LYS A 182 -20.45 19.47 -24.38
C LYS A 182 -19.45 20.56 -24.81
N LEU A 183 -18.19 20.48 -24.35
CA LEU A 183 -17.19 21.49 -24.70
C LEU A 183 -16.69 21.32 -26.14
N SER A 184 -16.24 22.43 -26.74
CA SER A 184 -15.63 22.41 -28.06
C SER A 184 -14.43 21.47 -28.12
N THR A 185 -14.25 20.82 -29.28
CA THR A 185 -13.12 19.92 -29.55
C THR A 185 -12.10 20.55 -30.51
N ASP A 186 -12.06 21.87 -30.58
CA ASP A 186 -11.22 22.61 -31.53
C ASP A 186 -9.72 22.37 -31.33
N ASN A 187 -9.33 21.80 -30.19
CA ASN A 187 -7.95 21.42 -29.96
C ASN A 187 -7.83 19.95 -29.50
N ARG A 188 -6.66 19.36 -29.77
CA ARG A 188 -6.37 17.95 -29.51
C ARG A 188 -6.54 17.56 -28.04
N MET A 189 -6.23 18.48 -27.12
CA MET A 189 -6.33 18.23 -25.68
C MET A 189 -7.80 18.07 -25.28
N LEU A 190 -8.70 18.95 -25.77
CA LEU A 190 -10.13 18.90 -25.43
C LEU A 190 -10.80 17.71 -26.11
N ALA A 191 -10.39 17.34 -27.33
CA ALA A 191 -10.88 16.14 -28.01
C ALA A 191 -10.52 14.87 -27.21
N ALA A 192 -9.29 14.76 -26.71
CA ALA A 192 -8.88 13.64 -25.87
C ALA A 192 -9.63 13.63 -24.53
N ALA A 193 -9.88 14.81 -23.96
CA ALA A 193 -10.66 14.94 -22.73
C ALA A 193 -12.12 14.52 -22.92
N GLN A 194 -12.69 14.83 -24.08
CA GLN A 194 -14.06 14.40 -24.41
C GLN A 194 -14.14 12.87 -24.45
N LYS A 195 -13.21 12.22 -25.16
CA LYS A 195 -13.15 10.75 -25.24
C LYS A 195 -13.03 10.12 -23.84
N ARG A 196 -12.17 10.68 -22.99
CA ARG A 196 -12.02 10.22 -21.58
C ARG A 196 -13.31 10.45 -20.78
N ALA A 197 -14.03 11.53 -21.03
CA ALA A 197 -15.30 11.80 -20.35
C ALA A 197 -16.39 10.82 -20.80
N GLU A 198 -16.41 10.45 -22.09
CA GLU A 198 -17.31 9.40 -22.61
C GLU A 198 -17.05 8.06 -21.91
N GLN A 199 -15.79 7.68 -21.77
CA GLN A 199 -15.40 6.49 -21.00
C GLN A 199 -15.84 6.61 -19.54
N GLY A 200 -15.62 7.77 -18.92
CA GLY A 200 -16.03 8.05 -17.54
C GLY A 200 -17.54 7.95 -17.33
N ILE A 201 -18.35 8.31 -18.33
CA ILE A 201 -19.82 8.14 -18.28
C ILE A 201 -20.16 6.64 -18.17
N GLU A 202 -19.55 5.81 -19.00
CA GLU A 202 -19.81 4.37 -18.97
C GLU A 202 -19.33 3.73 -17.67
N GLN A 203 -18.15 4.12 -17.18
CA GLN A 203 -17.64 3.68 -15.86
C GLN A 203 -18.58 4.06 -14.72
N ALA A 204 -19.09 5.30 -14.71
CA ALA A 204 -20.00 5.75 -13.65
C ALA A 204 -21.34 5.00 -13.70
N LYS A 205 -21.86 4.68 -14.88
CA LYS A 205 -23.08 3.86 -15.05
C LYS A 205 -22.84 2.44 -14.52
N GLN A 206 -21.72 1.83 -14.89
CA GLN A 206 -21.33 0.50 -14.44
C GLN A 206 -21.20 0.48 -12.90
N ALA A 207 -20.52 1.45 -12.31
CA ALA A 207 -20.35 1.56 -10.86
C ALA A 207 -21.69 1.69 -10.11
N ILE A 208 -22.66 2.40 -10.71
CA ILE A 208 -24.02 2.50 -10.13
C ILE A 208 -24.70 1.12 -10.15
N ALA A 209 -24.56 0.37 -11.24
CA ALA A 209 -25.14 -0.97 -11.37
C ALA A 209 -24.50 -1.95 -10.37
N GLU A 210 -23.16 -2.05 -10.38
CA GLU A 210 -22.40 -3.00 -9.55
C GLU A 210 -22.58 -2.77 -8.05
N ARG A 211 -22.78 -1.53 -7.61
CA ARG A 211 -22.94 -1.17 -6.21
C ARG A 211 -24.11 -1.91 -5.54
N GLY A 212 -25.10 -2.31 -6.32
CA GLY A 212 -26.28 -3.03 -5.81
C GLY A 212 -26.17 -4.55 -5.88
N GLU A 213 -25.10 -5.08 -6.46
CA GLU A 213 -24.95 -6.51 -6.64
C GLU A 213 -24.53 -7.22 -5.34
N ALA A 214 -25.10 -8.40 -5.11
CA ALA A 214 -24.74 -9.23 -3.98
C ALA A 214 -23.38 -9.89 -4.24
N SER A 215 -22.55 -9.96 -3.22
CA SER A 215 -21.25 -10.61 -3.29
C SER A 215 -21.05 -11.52 -2.08
N LEU A 216 -20.33 -12.61 -2.28
CA LEU A 216 -19.94 -13.50 -1.20
C LEU A 216 -18.66 -13.02 -0.49
N TYR A 217 -17.97 -12.03 -1.05
CA TYR A 217 -16.81 -11.45 -0.37
C TYR A 217 -17.24 -10.68 0.87
N THR A 218 -16.49 -10.85 1.96
CA THR A 218 -16.58 -9.99 3.13
C THR A 218 -15.31 -9.16 3.24
N VAL A 219 -15.44 -7.87 3.52
CA VAL A 219 -14.30 -6.95 3.66
C VAL A 219 -14.49 -6.14 4.93
N LYS A 220 -13.45 -6.09 5.75
CA LYS A 220 -13.46 -5.30 7.00
C LYS A 220 -12.08 -4.67 7.24
N ALA A 221 -12.05 -3.53 7.90
CA ALA A 221 -10.79 -2.87 8.25
C ALA A 221 -9.98 -3.76 9.20
N ALA A 222 -8.70 -3.99 8.89
CA ALA A 222 -7.78 -4.77 9.71
C ALA A 222 -7.24 -3.89 10.85
N ALA A 223 -8.11 -3.60 11.83
CA ALA A 223 -7.86 -2.63 12.90
C ALA A 223 -6.58 -2.91 13.69
N GLN A 224 -6.20 -4.20 13.79
CA GLN A 224 -5.00 -4.63 14.52
C GLN A 224 -3.70 -4.14 13.86
N PHE A 225 -3.70 -3.82 12.58
CA PHE A 225 -2.54 -3.34 11.84
C PHE A 225 -2.57 -1.82 11.62
N ASN A 226 -3.78 -1.26 11.53
CA ASN A 226 -3.99 0.13 11.12
C ASN A 226 -3.70 1.11 12.26
N GLY A 227 -2.82 2.07 12.01
CA GLY A 227 -2.53 3.19 12.89
C GLY A 227 -3.38 4.42 12.56
N ASN A 228 -2.89 5.59 12.93
CA ASN A 228 -3.60 6.85 12.71
C ASN A 228 -3.16 7.59 11.42
N ARG A 229 -2.26 7.00 10.66
CA ARG A 229 -1.76 7.50 9.36
C ARG A 229 -1.92 6.39 8.32
N SER A 230 -1.28 6.52 7.15
CA SER A 230 -1.35 5.47 6.12
C SER A 230 -0.66 4.19 6.58
N ASP A 231 -1.31 3.07 6.29
CA ASP A 231 -0.80 1.71 6.44
C ASP A 231 -1.24 0.95 5.18
N TYR A 232 -0.28 0.43 4.39
CA TYR A 232 -0.61 -0.08 3.05
C TYR A 232 0.41 -1.11 2.54
N ALA A 233 0.12 -1.69 1.38
CA ALA A 233 0.92 -2.71 0.68
C ALA A 233 1.25 -3.90 1.62
N PRO A 234 0.20 -4.57 2.18
CA PRO A 234 0.44 -5.75 3.00
C PRO A 234 1.02 -6.88 2.15
N MET A 235 1.99 -7.61 2.72
CA MET A 235 2.58 -8.80 2.11
C MET A 235 2.67 -9.89 3.17
N LEU A 236 1.87 -10.94 2.97
CA LEU A 236 1.77 -12.07 3.89
C LEU A 236 2.79 -13.14 3.47
N VAL A 237 3.61 -13.62 4.39
CA VAL A 237 4.60 -14.66 4.13
C VAL A 237 4.57 -15.72 5.23
N GLY A 238 5.01 -16.93 4.90
CA GLY A 238 4.98 -18.07 5.81
C GLY A 238 3.60 -18.68 5.90
N GLN A 239 3.48 -19.74 6.69
CA GLN A 239 2.22 -20.47 6.87
C GLN A 239 2.03 -20.82 8.34
N GLY A 240 0.77 -20.99 8.73
CA GLY A 240 0.41 -21.40 10.08
C GLY A 240 0.99 -20.45 11.13
N LYS A 241 1.68 -21.00 12.13
CA LYS A 241 2.24 -20.21 13.24
C LYS A 241 3.46 -19.35 12.88
N GLU A 242 4.09 -19.64 11.75
CA GLU A 242 5.25 -18.89 11.28
C GLU A 242 4.85 -17.73 10.37
N GLN A 243 3.57 -17.51 10.18
CA GLN A 243 3.03 -16.47 9.32
C GLN A 243 3.42 -15.08 9.83
N GLN A 244 3.89 -14.24 8.90
CA GLN A 244 4.26 -12.84 9.15
C GLN A 244 3.56 -11.97 8.10
N LEU A 245 3.11 -10.79 8.53
CA LEU A 245 2.58 -9.77 7.62
C LEU A 245 3.51 -8.57 7.64
N TYR A 246 4.08 -8.23 6.50
CA TYR A 246 4.86 -7.00 6.28
C TYR A 246 3.95 -5.96 5.66
N PHE A 247 4.20 -4.69 5.94
CA PHE A 247 3.43 -3.59 5.33
C PHE A 247 4.20 -2.27 5.46
N THR A 248 3.82 -1.30 4.64
CA THR A 248 4.35 0.06 4.69
C THR A 248 3.49 0.93 5.60
N THR A 249 4.12 1.81 6.39
CA THR A 249 3.38 2.71 7.26
C THR A 249 4.04 4.09 7.35
N THR A 250 3.21 5.14 7.51
CA THR A 250 3.67 6.52 7.74
C THR A 250 3.34 6.99 9.16
N ARG A 251 3.17 6.06 10.11
CA ARG A 251 2.82 6.35 11.51
C ARG A 251 3.92 7.14 12.23
N SER A 252 3.62 7.69 13.39
CA SER A 252 4.58 8.52 14.16
C SER A 252 5.87 7.79 14.55
N ALA A 253 5.83 6.45 14.60
CA ALA A 253 6.96 5.60 14.98
C ALA A 253 7.96 5.32 13.84
N VAL A 254 7.72 5.83 12.62
CA VAL A 254 8.66 5.68 11.50
C VAL A 254 9.96 6.45 11.77
N LEU A 255 11.03 6.03 11.12
CA LEU A 255 12.35 6.65 11.24
C LEU A 255 12.34 8.05 10.61
N GLY A 256 12.93 9.00 11.31
CA GLY A 256 12.99 10.38 10.82
C GLY A 256 11.73 11.20 11.15
N ASN A 257 11.83 12.49 10.88
CA ASN A 257 10.75 13.45 11.15
C ASN A 257 10.39 14.28 9.91
N GLU A 258 11.02 13.99 8.79
CA GLU A 258 10.75 14.72 7.55
C GLU A 258 9.35 14.40 7.04
N VAL A 259 8.70 15.43 6.50
CA VAL A 259 7.38 15.31 5.89
C VAL A 259 7.59 15.39 4.38
N SER A 260 7.12 14.38 3.69
CA SER A 260 7.23 14.30 2.24
C SER A 260 6.50 15.48 1.58
N GLY A 261 7.16 16.18 0.71
CA GLY A 261 6.54 17.21 -0.13
C GLY A 261 5.60 16.61 -1.18
N ILE A 262 5.69 15.28 -1.43
CA ILE A 262 4.78 14.57 -2.33
C ILE A 262 3.42 14.37 -1.64
N THR A 263 3.39 13.80 -0.42
CA THR A 263 2.18 13.27 0.22
C THR A 263 1.68 14.09 1.42
N ALA A 264 2.50 14.99 1.96
CA ALA A 264 2.29 15.68 3.23
C ALA A 264 2.21 14.71 4.44
N GLN A 265 2.75 13.51 4.30
CA GLN A 265 2.91 12.54 5.39
C GLN A 265 4.39 12.33 5.67
N LYS A 266 4.75 11.71 6.78
CA LYS A 266 6.12 11.23 6.99
C LYS A 266 6.47 10.21 5.89
N ASN A 267 7.74 10.04 5.60
CA ASN A 267 8.21 8.98 4.72
C ASN A 267 7.77 7.62 5.29
N GLY A 268 7.54 6.66 4.42
CA GLY A 268 7.11 5.32 4.78
C GLY A 268 8.25 4.46 5.28
N ASP A 269 7.97 3.63 6.28
CA ASP A 269 8.86 2.57 6.77
C ASP A 269 8.18 1.21 6.60
N VAL A 270 8.98 0.17 6.45
CA VAL A 270 8.52 -1.21 6.46
C VAL A 270 8.35 -1.67 7.91
N PHE A 271 7.16 -2.11 8.25
CA PHE A 271 6.83 -2.75 9.53
C PHE A 271 6.42 -4.19 9.29
N PHE A 272 6.53 -5.01 10.32
CA PHE A 272 6.05 -6.38 10.27
C PHE A 272 5.32 -6.75 11.56
N VAL A 273 4.54 -7.79 11.46
CA VAL A 273 3.82 -8.38 12.59
C VAL A 273 3.84 -9.89 12.44
N GLN A 274 3.92 -10.60 13.55
CA GLN A 274 3.94 -12.05 13.59
C GLN A 274 2.92 -12.57 14.61
N LEU A 275 2.57 -13.84 14.49
CA LEU A 275 1.62 -14.46 15.42
C LEU A 275 2.30 -14.77 16.76
N ASP A 276 1.52 -14.71 17.84
CA ASP A 276 1.93 -15.21 19.16
C ASP A 276 1.66 -16.74 19.24
N GLU A 277 2.02 -17.34 20.36
CA GLU A 277 1.82 -18.78 20.59
C GLU A 277 0.35 -19.24 20.48
N LYS A 278 -0.57 -18.28 20.63
CA LYS A 278 -2.02 -18.53 20.56
C LYS A 278 -2.61 -18.23 19.18
N GLY A 279 -1.77 -17.91 18.20
CA GLY A 279 -2.20 -17.59 16.84
C GLY A 279 -2.81 -16.21 16.69
N ARG A 280 -2.49 -15.26 17.58
CA ARG A 280 -2.99 -13.88 17.50
C ARG A 280 -1.88 -12.95 17.04
N TRP A 281 -2.20 -12.01 16.19
CA TRP A 281 -1.25 -11.02 15.72
C TRP A 281 -0.71 -10.16 16.88
N LYS A 282 0.61 -10.05 16.97
CA LYS A 282 1.31 -9.16 17.92
C LYS A 282 1.19 -7.70 17.47
N THR A 283 1.78 -6.79 18.23
CA THR A 283 1.89 -5.37 17.85
C THR A 283 2.88 -5.22 16.70
N PRO A 284 2.58 -4.40 15.68
CA PRO A 284 3.53 -4.15 14.59
C PRO A 284 4.84 -3.52 15.06
N GLU A 285 5.95 -4.00 14.51
CA GLU A 285 7.30 -3.55 14.82
C GLU A 285 8.04 -3.12 13.54
N PRO A 286 8.93 -2.12 13.61
CA PRO A 286 9.72 -1.71 12.43
C PRO A 286 10.76 -2.76 12.06
N VAL A 287 11.03 -2.91 10.75
CA VAL A 287 12.14 -3.73 10.27
C VAL A 287 13.40 -2.85 10.28
N VAL A 288 14.04 -2.78 11.45
CA VAL A 288 15.11 -1.80 11.76
C VAL A 288 16.28 -1.86 10.76
N SER A 289 16.64 -3.05 10.27
CA SER A 289 17.77 -3.22 9.34
C SER A 289 17.47 -2.73 7.92
N ILE A 290 16.18 -2.55 7.61
CA ILE A 290 15.73 -2.15 6.28
C ILE A 290 15.47 -0.65 6.21
N ASN A 291 14.83 -0.09 7.25
CA ASN A 291 14.34 1.28 7.25
C ASN A 291 15.46 2.31 7.34
N THR A 292 15.33 3.40 6.60
CA THR A 292 16.23 4.56 6.58
C THR A 292 15.40 5.85 6.71
N PRO A 293 16.00 7.04 6.70
CA PRO A 293 15.20 8.27 6.65
C PRO A 293 14.49 8.52 5.30
N GLN A 294 14.70 7.65 4.31
CA GLN A 294 14.04 7.77 3.01
C GLN A 294 12.63 7.18 3.06
N ASP A 295 12.03 6.96 1.92
CA ASP A 295 10.66 6.42 1.80
C ASP A 295 10.80 4.97 1.32
N GLU A 296 10.57 3.99 2.21
CA GLU A 296 10.67 2.56 1.93
C GLU A 296 9.31 1.90 2.04
N GLY A 297 9.04 0.95 1.13
CA GLY A 297 7.79 0.20 1.22
C GLY A 297 7.56 -0.80 0.11
N ALA A 298 6.35 -1.35 0.06
CA ALA A 298 5.90 -2.33 -0.92
C ALA A 298 6.92 -3.45 -1.10
N VAL A 299 7.02 -4.32 -0.08
CA VAL A 299 7.97 -5.44 -0.06
C VAL A 299 7.40 -6.68 -0.74
N ALA A 300 8.31 -7.52 -1.28
CA ALA A 300 8.01 -8.86 -1.77
C ALA A 300 9.17 -9.79 -1.41
N PHE A 301 8.95 -11.08 -1.56
CA PHE A 301 9.94 -12.09 -1.16
C PHE A 301 10.16 -13.10 -2.27
N SER A 302 11.40 -13.62 -2.37
CA SER A 302 11.67 -14.82 -3.18
C SER A 302 10.88 -16.00 -2.61
N PRO A 303 10.51 -17.01 -3.44
CA PRO A 303 9.73 -18.15 -2.95
C PRO A 303 10.40 -18.93 -1.81
N ASP A 304 11.73 -18.89 -1.72
CA ASP A 304 12.48 -19.53 -0.63
C ASP A 304 12.58 -18.65 0.63
N GLY A 305 12.03 -17.43 0.59
CA GLY A 305 12.03 -16.47 1.71
C GLY A 305 13.38 -15.87 2.06
N LYS A 306 14.40 -16.04 1.21
CA LYS A 306 15.77 -15.59 1.51
C LYS A 306 16.10 -14.20 0.99
N THR A 307 15.38 -13.72 -0.02
CA THR A 307 15.57 -12.39 -0.60
C THR A 307 14.31 -11.57 -0.43
N MET A 308 14.47 -10.37 0.13
CA MET A 308 13.42 -9.34 0.14
C MET A 308 13.70 -8.37 -1.00
N TYR A 309 12.67 -8.04 -1.75
CA TYR A 309 12.65 -6.95 -2.73
C TYR A 309 11.79 -5.83 -2.16
N LEU A 310 12.20 -4.59 -2.29
CA LEU A 310 11.44 -3.46 -1.74
C LEU A 310 11.57 -2.24 -2.63
N THR A 311 10.56 -1.40 -2.61
CA THR A 311 10.58 -0.08 -3.26
C THR A 311 11.23 0.93 -2.32
N VAL A 312 12.18 1.72 -2.83
CA VAL A 312 12.80 2.83 -2.10
C VAL A 312 12.70 4.08 -2.98
N CYS A 313 12.30 5.22 -2.39
CA CYS A 313 12.27 6.50 -3.10
C CYS A 313 13.34 7.43 -2.51
N PRO A 314 14.56 7.38 -3.06
CA PRO A 314 15.65 8.25 -2.57
C PRO A 314 15.33 9.72 -2.78
N THR A 315 15.68 10.55 -1.82
CA THR A 315 15.46 12.00 -1.91
C THR A 315 16.57 12.63 -2.73
N HIS A 316 16.23 13.47 -3.69
CA HIS A 316 17.20 14.28 -4.43
C HIS A 316 16.72 15.74 -4.49
N PRO A 317 17.58 16.71 -4.15
CA PRO A 317 17.13 18.12 -4.04
C PRO A 317 16.80 18.81 -5.38
N GLN A 318 17.24 18.25 -6.50
CA GLN A 318 17.11 18.90 -7.82
C GLN A 318 16.30 18.12 -8.86
N TYR A 319 16.00 16.85 -8.57
CA TYR A 319 15.31 15.96 -9.51
C TYR A 319 14.07 15.36 -8.87
N PRO A 320 13.08 14.97 -9.66
CA PRO A 320 11.95 14.21 -9.13
C PRO A 320 12.44 12.96 -8.38
N ARG A 321 11.73 12.59 -7.35
CA ARG A 321 12.01 11.34 -6.63
C ARG A 321 11.59 10.18 -7.52
N MET A 322 12.56 9.41 -8.00
CA MET A 322 12.30 8.17 -8.73
C MET A 322 12.28 7.02 -7.73
N ALA A 323 11.38 6.07 -7.94
CA ALA A 323 11.38 4.84 -7.16
C ALA A 323 12.42 3.88 -7.72
N GLU A 324 13.10 3.18 -6.83
CA GLU A 324 14.08 2.14 -7.16
C GLU A 324 13.70 0.84 -6.45
N ILE A 325 13.99 -0.29 -7.06
CA ILE A 325 13.86 -1.58 -6.38
C ILE A 325 15.21 -1.92 -5.76
N TRP A 326 15.18 -2.20 -4.45
CA TRP A 326 16.35 -2.63 -3.69
C TRP A 326 16.14 -4.06 -3.22
N THR A 327 17.23 -4.77 -2.86
CA THR A 327 17.17 -6.14 -2.33
C THR A 327 17.93 -6.24 -1.01
N ALA A 328 17.40 -7.08 -0.12
CA ALA A 328 18.07 -7.44 1.12
C ALA A 328 18.08 -8.96 1.26
N GLN A 329 19.21 -9.51 1.70
CA GLN A 329 19.36 -10.94 1.92
C GLN A 329 19.07 -11.28 3.37
N ARG A 330 18.40 -12.39 3.61
CA ARG A 330 18.11 -12.89 4.96
C ARG A 330 19.33 -13.66 5.50
N SER A 331 19.77 -13.29 6.68
CA SER A 331 20.82 -14.00 7.40
C SER A 331 20.25 -14.43 8.75
N GLU A 332 20.03 -15.72 8.91
CA GLU A 332 19.35 -16.29 10.09
C GLU A 332 17.97 -15.65 10.30
N ALA A 333 17.80 -14.89 11.39
CA ALA A 333 16.53 -14.28 11.75
C ALA A 333 16.42 -12.80 11.33
N THR A 334 17.46 -12.23 10.71
CA THR A 334 17.52 -10.80 10.40
C THR A 334 17.74 -10.54 8.91
N TRP A 335 17.31 -9.36 8.46
CA TRP A 335 17.58 -8.88 7.11
C TRP A 335 18.89 -8.12 7.09
N GLY A 336 19.71 -8.36 6.07
CA GLY A 336 20.89 -7.56 5.79
C GLY A 336 20.53 -6.17 5.27
N LYS A 337 21.52 -5.31 5.13
CA LYS A 337 21.33 -3.95 4.64
C LYS A 337 20.90 -3.98 3.17
N PRO A 338 19.84 -3.25 2.79
CA PRO A 338 19.36 -3.23 1.40
C PRO A 338 20.38 -2.64 0.42
N GLN A 339 20.38 -3.15 -0.80
CA GLN A 339 21.22 -2.68 -1.90
C GLN A 339 20.38 -2.50 -3.16
N VAL A 340 20.70 -1.50 -3.96
CA VAL A 340 20.01 -1.21 -5.24
C VAL A 340 20.09 -2.42 -6.17
N LEU A 341 18.95 -2.84 -6.69
CA LEU A 341 18.87 -3.79 -7.79
C LEU A 341 18.80 -3.01 -9.10
N LYS A 342 19.84 -3.06 -9.89
CA LYS A 342 19.86 -2.37 -11.19
C LYS A 342 18.96 -3.09 -12.19
N ILE A 343 17.86 -2.43 -12.57
CA ILE A 343 16.92 -2.89 -13.58
C ILE A 343 17.07 -1.97 -14.80
N GLY A 344 17.58 -2.50 -15.89
CA GLY A 344 17.79 -1.71 -17.09
C GLY A 344 18.86 -0.63 -16.95
N THR A 345 18.93 0.25 -17.95
CA THR A 345 19.92 1.34 -18.05
C THR A 345 19.31 2.73 -17.90
N ASP A 346 17.99 2.84 -17.90
CA ASP A 346 17.28 4.11 -17.76
C ASP A 346 17.25 4.54 -16.29
N THR A 347 17.82 5.69 -16.01
CA THR A 347 17.91 6.27 -14.67
C THR A 347 16.88 7.37 -14.43
N LEU A 348 16.02 7.63 -15.41
CA LEU A 348 14.98 8.67 -15.30
C LEU A 348 13.58 8.08 -15.05
N SER A 349 13.47 6.75 -15.08
CA SER A 349 12.20 6.05 -14.82
C SER A 349 12.13 5.53 -13.38
N SER A 350 10.93 5.38 -12.90
CA SER A 350 10.64 4.73 -11.61
C SER A 350 10.50 3.21 -11.79
N TYR A 351 11.01 2.46 -10.84
CA TYR A 351 10.87 1.01 -10.73
C TYR A 351 10.33 0.71 -9.33
N ALA A 352 9.11 0.17 -9.24
CA ALA A 352 8.41 0.06 -7.96
C ALA A 352 7.55 -1.21 -7.87
N HIS A 353 7.03 -1.46 -6.67
CA HIS A 353 6.05 -2.50 -6.37
C HIS A 353 6.49 -3.88 -6.87
N PRO A 354 7.64 -4.39 -6.40
CA PRO A 354 8.14 -5.69 -6.88
C PRO A 354 7.28 -6.86 -6.39
N THR A 355 7.21 -7.93 -7.20
CA THR A 355 6.76 -9.25 -6.78
C THR A 355 7.49 -10.32 -7.60
N VAL A 356 7.70 -11.51 -7.01
CA VAL A 356 8.40 -12.60 -7.67
C VAL A 356 7.38 -13.67 -8.09
N SER A 357 7.55 -14.22 -9.29
CA SER A 357 6.69 -15.33 -9.75
C SER A 357 6.85 -16.54 -8.83
N PRO A 358 5.79 -17.38 -8.66
CA PRO A 358 5.87 -18.55 -7.77
C PRO A 358 7.00 -19.53 -8.09
N ASP A 359 7.43 -19.60 -9.36
CA ASP A 359 8.55 -20.45 -9.77
C ASP A 359 9.93 -19.81 -9.56
N GLY A 360 9.98 -18.57 -9.07
CA GLY A 360 11.20 -17.84 -8.76
C GLY A 360 11.99 -17.31 -9.95
N LYS A 361 11.44 -17.40 -11.17
CA LYS A 361 12.19 -17.05 -12.38
C LYS A 361 12.08 -15.60 -12.81
N TRP A 362 10.96 -14.94 -12.43
CA TRP A 362 10.65 -13.60 -12.91
C TRP A 362 10.38 -12.64 -11.75
N LEU A 363 10.96 -11.47 -11.83
CA LEU A 363 10.61 -10.31 -11.00
C LEU A 363 9.61 -9.46 -11.79
N TYR A 364 8.40 -9.33 -11.28
CA TYR A 364 7.38 -8.43 -11.82
C TYR A 364 7.45 -7.11 -11.07
N PHE A 365 7.23 -6.01 -11.76
CA PHE A 365 7.32 -4.67 -11.17
C PHE A 365 6.55 -3.66 -12.00
N THR A 366 6.38 -2.49 -11.44
CA THR A 366 5.72 -1.33 -12.07
C THR A 366 6.79 -0.34 -12.53
N SER A 367 6.64 0.21 -13.75
CA SER A 367 7.58 1.23 -14.26
C SER A 367 6.95 2.12 -15.32
N ASP A 368 7.36 3.40 -15.35
CA ASP A 368 7.03 4.36 -16.41
C ASP A 368 8.13 4.44 -17.48
N MET A 369 8.97 3.40 -17.57
CA MET A 369 10.07 3.40 -18.55
C MET A 369 9.55 3.37 -19.99
N PRO A 370 10.34 3.95 -20.93
CA PRO A 370 9.93 4.02 -22.33
C PRO A 370 9.57 2.68 -22.95
N GLY A 371 8.52 2.66 -23.77
CA GLY A 371 8.03 1.46 -24.43
C GLY A 371 6.76 0.88 -23.80
N GLY A 372 6.23 1.58 -22.80
CA GLY A 372 4.95 1.20 -22.18
C GLY A 372 3.73 1.70 -22.94
N TYR A 373 2.55 1.41 -22.39
CA TYR A 373 1.24 1.74 -22.96
C TYR A 373 0.62 2.98 -22.34
N GLY A 374 1.00 3.30 -21.10
CA GLY A 374 0.34 4.36 -20.36
C GLY A 374 1.22 5.17 -19.44
N GLY A 375 0.79 5.30 -18.21
CA GLY A 375 1.56 5.93 -17.15
C GLY A 375 2.54 4.94 -16.56
N LEU A 376 2.10 4.23 -15.53
CA LEU A 376 2.85 3.11 -14.95
C LEU A 376 2.34 1.81 -15.56
N ASP A 377 3.23 1.03 -16.15
CA ASP A 377 2.93 -0.28 -16.74
C ASP A 377 3.51 -1.40 -15.87
N LEU A 378 2.94 -2.60 -15.97
CA LEU A 378 3.53 -3.83 -15.44
C LEU A 378 4.54 -4.41 -16.41
N TRP A 379 5.70 -4.71 -15.87
CA TRP A 379 6.84 -5.31 -16.57
C TRP A 379 7.31 -6.54 -15.79
N ARG A 380 8.05 -7.42 -16.46
CA ARG A 380 8.75 -8.53 -15.79
C ARG A 380 10.20 -8.58 -16.24
N ALA A 381 11.07 -9.07 -15.37
CA ALA A 381 12.50 -9.21 -15.61
C ALA A 381 12.99 -10.59 -15.19
N ASP A 382 13.82 -11.23 -16.01
CA ASP A 382 14.39 -12.54 -15.73
C ASP A 382 15.40 -12.45 -14.58
N ILE A 383 15.21 -13.28 -13.55
CA ILE A 383 16.11 -13.36 -12.38
C ILE A 383 16.61 -14.77 -12.11
N ARG A 384 16.44 -15.70 -13.09
CA ARG A 384 16.75 -17.13 -12.91
C ARG A 384 18.19 -17.43 -12.53
N GLU A 385 19.14 -16.63 -12.98
CA GLU A 385 20.56 -16.92 -12.76
C GLU A 385 21.13 -16.38 -11.45
N GLY A 386 20.38 -15.54 -10.72
CA GLY A 386 20.85 -14.93 -9.48
C GLY A 386 22.03 -13.96 -9.64
N LYS A 387 22.34 -13.57 -10.88
CA LYS A 387 23.47 -12.69 -11.22
C LYS A 387 23.02 -11.25 -11.54
N GLY A 388 21.79 -10.89 -11.14
CA GLY A 388 21.18 -9.61 -11.48
C GLY A 388 19.94 -9.82 -12.34
N VAL A 389 19.60 -8.80 -13.10
CA VAL A 389 18.38 -8.77 -13.91
C VAL A 389 18.75 -9.06 -15.38
N GLY A 390 18.06 -10.02 -15.98
CA GLY A 390 18.21 -10.37 -17.39
C GLY A 390 17.26 -9.62 -18.31
N ILE A 391 16.59 -10.36 -19.19
CA ILE A 391 15.65 -9.79 -20.17
C ILE A 391 14.48 -9.11 -19.44
N ILE A 392 14.11 -7.93 -19.90
CA ILE A 392 12.98 -7.14 -19.39
C ILE A 392 11.88 -7.14 -20.46
N GLU A 393 10.65 -7.45 -20.06
CA GLU A 393 9.49 -7.54 -20.96
C GLU A 393 8.30 -6.77 -20.39
N ASN A 394 7.63 -6.00 -21.24
CA ASN A 394 6.32 -5.41 -20.93
C ASN A 394 5.25 -6.51 -21.01
N LEU A 395 4.27 -6.52 -20.09
CA LEU A 395 3.22 -7.54 -20.11
C LEU A 395 2.19 -7.36 -21.24
N GLY A 396 2.32 -6.32 -22.04
CA GLY A 396 1.51 -6.10 -23.23
C GLY A 396 0.13 -5.49 -22.96
N ALA A 397 -0.58 -5.20 -24.06
CA ALA A 397 -1.86 -4.50 -24.04
C ALA A 397 -3.01 -5.31 -23.41
N SER A 398 -2.83 -6.60 -23.21
CA SER A 398 -3.83 -7.40 -22.49
C SER A 398 -3.86 -7.08 -21.00
N VAL A 399 -2.70 -6.65 -20.43
CA VAL A 399 -2.57 -6.25 -19.02
C VAL A 399 -2.50 -4.72 -18.90
N ASN A 400 -1.65 -4.07 -19.67
CA ASN A 400 -1.35 -2.65 -19.54
C ASN A 400 -2.31 -1.78 -20.36
N THR A 401 -2.60 -0.57 -19.87
CA THR A 401 -3.58 0.35 -20.48
C THR A 401 -2.96 1.74 -20.65
N SER A 402 -3.77 2.73 -20.97
CA SER A 402 -3.34 4.14 -21.00
C SER A 402 -3.34 4.78 -19.60
N GLY A 403 -3.70 4.04 -18.56
CA GLY A 403 -3.68 4.47 -17.15
C GLY A 403 -2.42 4.02 -16.44
N ASP A 404 -2.57 3.74 -15.15
CA ASP A 404 -1.52 3.22 -14.28
C ASP A 404 -1.86 1.78 -13.87
N GLU A 405 -0.94 0.84 -14.09
CA GLU A 405 -1.01 -0.52 -13.59
C GLU A 405 0.06 -0.69 -12.50
N SER A 406 -0.32 -1.22 -11.33
CA SER A 406 0.56 -1.19 -10.17
C SER A 406 0.29 -2.33 -9.19
N PHE A 407 1.20 -2.50 -8.23
CA PHE A 407 1.11 -3.47 -7.14
C PHE A 407 0.81 -4.90 -7.61
N PRO A 408 1.63 -5.46 -8.51
CA PRO A 408 1.46 -6.87 -8.88
C PRO A 408 1.69 -7.78 -7.67
N SER A 409 0.95 -8.89 -7.60
CA SER A 409 1.06 -9.89 -6.52
C SER A 409 0.60 -11.24 -7.06
N PHE A 410 1.27 -12.31 -6.66
CA PHE A 410 0.91 -13.67 -7.10
C PHE A 410 0.28 -14.49 -5.98
N ARG A 411 -0.75 -15.28 -6.35
CA ARG A 411 -1.11 -16.46 -5.56
C ARG A 411 -0.16 -17.61 -5.92
N PRO A 412 0.00 -18.59 -5.01
CA PRO A 412 0.87 -19.75 -5.31
C PRO A 412 0.46 -20.55 -6.55
N ASN A 413 -0.80 -20.50 -6.97
CA ASN A 413 -1.30 -21.17 -8.18
C ASN A 413 -0.95 -20.44 -9.48
N GLY A 414 -0.21 -19.32 -9.43
CA GLY A 414 0.21 -18.57 -10.61
C GLY A 414 -0.72 -17.45 -11.06
N THR A 415 -1.86 -17.26 -10.40
CA THR A 415 -2.76 -16.13 -10.72
C THR A 415 -2.08 -14.83 -10.31
N LEU A 416 -1.96 -13.90 -11.26
CA LEU A 416 -1.43 -12.56 -11.04
C LEU A 416 -2.56 -11.61 -10.63
N TYR A 417 -2.41 -10.92 -9.54
CA TYR A 417 -3.29 -9.82 -9.11
C TYR A 417 -2.55 -8.50 -9.28
N PHE A 418 -3.29 -7.45 -9.61
CA PHE A 418 -2.72 -6.12 -9.76
C PHE A 418 -3.81 -5.06 -9.63
N SER A 419 -3.44 -3.79 -9.63
CA SER A 419 -4.38 -2.68 -9.57
C SER A 419 -4.24 -1.79 -10.79
N SER A 420 -5.36 -1.27 -11.28
CA SER A 420 -5.37 -0.38 -12.46
C SER A 420 -6.43 0.72 -12.32
N ASP A 421 -6.11 1.91 -12.83
CA ASP A 421 -7.09 2.99 -13.01
C ASP A 421 -7.47 3.20 -14.49
N GLY A 422 -6.89 2.40 -15.38
CA GLY A 422 -7.11 2.53 -16.83
C GLY A 422 -8.14 1.55 -17.43
N ARG A 423 -8.56 0.52 -16.66
CA ARG A 423 -9.44 -0.55 -17.13
C ARG A 423 -10.94 -0.31 -16.86
N GLY A 424 -11.27 0.82 -16.30
CA GLY A 424 -12.59 1.04 -15.72
C GLY A 424 -12.65 0.52 -14.29
N GLY A 425 -13.81 0.54 -13.68
CA GLY A 425 -14.00 0.12 -12.30
C GLY A 425 -14.83 1.10 -11.51
N LEU A 426 -14.72 1.03 -10.20
CA LEU A 426 -15.59 1.74 -9.27
C LEU A 426 -15.04 3.09 -8.84
N GLY A 427 -13.70 3.27 -8.92
CA GLY A 427 -13.11 4.47 -8.34
C GLY A 427 -11.79 4.89 -8.96
N GLY A 428 -10.74 4.75 -8.16
CA GLY A 428 -9.37 5.04 -8.57
C GLY A 428 -8.67 3.78 -9.06
N LEU A 429 -7.66 3.33 -8.33
CA LEU A 429 -7.09 2.01 -8.55
C LEU A 429 -8.10 0.95 -8.11
N ASP A 430 -8.45 0.05 -8.99
CA ASP A 430 -9.30 -1.10 -8.72
C ASP A 430 -8.47 -2.39 -8.87
N LEU A 431 -8.81 -3.42 -8.10
CA LEU A 431 -8.14 -4.73 -8.10
C LEU A 431 -8.64 -5.58 -9.27
N PHE A 432 -7.69 -6.15 -9.99
CA PHE A 432 -7.89 -7.09 -11.09
C PHE A 432 -7.07 -8.34 -10.83
N PHE A 433 -7.44 -9.43 -11.50
CA PHE A 433 -6.60 -10.62 -11.57
C PHE A 433 -6.44 -11.05 -13.01
N ALA A 434 -5.35 -11.75 -13.30
CA ALA A 434 -4.99 -12.18 -14.63
C ALA A 434 -4.42 -13.59 -14.61
N GLN A 435 -4.76 -14.36 -15.63
CA GLN A 435 -4.21 -15.68 -15.87
C GLN A 435 -3.55 -15.70 -17.24
N GLU A 436 -2.30 -16.17 -17.30
CA GLU A 436 -1.55 -16.27 -18.54
C GLU A 436 -1.96 -17.54 -19.29
N ASP A 437 -2.44 -17.38 -20.53
CA ASP A 437 -2.54 -18.49 -21.48
C ASP A 437 -1.14 -18.71 -22.07
N THR A 438 -0.46 -19.72 -21.57
CA THR A 438 0.94 -20.01 -21.96
C THR A 438 1.09 -20.47 -23.42
N LEU A 439 0.00 -20.87 -24.07
CA LEU A 439 0.02 -21.27 -25.48
C LEU A 439 -0.12 -20.05 -26.41
N LEU A 440 -0.96 -19.12 -26.04
CA LEU A 440 -1.20 -17.91 -26.82
C LEU A 440 -0.30 -16.73 -26.40
N HIS A 441 0.36 -16.85 -25.26
CA HIS A 441 1.14 -15.77 -24.61
C HIS A 441 0.30 -14.51 -24.38
N GLU A 442 -0.98 -14.71 -23.99
CA GLU A 442 -1.93 -13.63 -23.70
C GLU A 442 -2.44 -13.77 -22.27
N TRP A 443 -2.82 -12.64 -21.69
CA TRP A 443 -3.40 -12.60 -20.35
C TRP A 443 -4.90 -12.37 -20.43
N LYS A 444 -5.67 -13.23 -19.78
CA LYS A 444 -7.10 -13.00 -19.56
C LYS A 444 -7.22 -12.24 -18.24
N VAL A 445 -7.76 -11.01 -18.29
CA VAL A 445 -7.87 -10.12 -17.14
C VAL A 445 -9.33 -9.97 -16.73
N GLU A 446 -9.62 -10.07 -15.43
CA GLU A 446 -10.96 -9.93 -14.85
C GLU A 446 -10.94 -8.99 -13.64
N HIS A 447 -12.07 -8.30 -13.43
CA HIS A 447 -12.28 -7.32 -12.35
C HIS A 447 -12.79 -8.02 -11.08
N LEU A 448 -12.27 -7.64 -9.92
CA LEU A 448 -12.83 -8.13 -8.65
C LEU A 448 -14.09 -7.33 -8.30
N PRO A 449 -15.15 -8.00 -7.80
CA PRO A 449 -16.41 -7.32 -7.54
C PRO A 449 -16.41 -6.50 -6.25
N VAL A 450 -17.49 -5.75 -6.04
CA VAL A 450 -17.82 -5.17 -4.72
C VAL A 450 -17.97 -6.32 -3.70
N PRO A 451 -17.49 -6.22 -2.46
CA PRO A 451 -16.83 -5.06 -1.84
C PRO A 451 -15.29 -5.08 -1.90
N MET A 452 -14.70 -5.95 -2.73
CA MET A 452 -13.24 -5.95 -2.93
C MET A 452 -12.82 -4.60 -3.50
N ASN A 453 -13.45 -4.18 -4.57
CA ASN A 453 -13.28 -2.85 -5.13
C ASN A 453 -14.30 -1.85 -4.54
N SER A 454 -13.94 -0.57 -4.55
CA SER A 454 -14.71 0.52 -3.96
C SER A 454 -14.50 1.81 -4.75
N ALA A 455 -15.10 2.91 -4.29
CA ALA A 455 -14.86 4.21 -4.90
C ALA A 455 -13.43 4.75 -4.65
N GLY A 456 -12.72 4.21 -3.65
CA GLY A 456 -11.35 4.64 -3.34
C GLY A 456 -10.31 4.04 -4.27
N ASN A 457 -9.06 4.07 -3.84
CA ASN A 457 -8.00 3.25 -4.43
C ASN A 457 -7.98 1.92 -3.69
N ASP A 458 -8.00 0.82 -4.40
CA ASP A 458 -7.94 -0.54 -3.87
C ASP A 458 -6.73 -1.24 -4.52
N PHE A 459 -5.74 -1.67 -3.71
CA PHE A 459 -4.45 -2.10 -4.25
C PHE A 459 -3.67 -2.99 -3.27
N GLY A 460 -2.62 -3.63 -3.79
CA GLY A 460 -1.66 -4.37 -2.99
C GLY A 460 -2.27 -5.53 -2.23
N ILE A 461 -2.92 -6.45 -2.96
CA ILE A 461 -3.58 -7.63 -2.37
C ILE A 461 -2.56 -8.73 -2.07
N THR A 462 -2.76 -9.44 -0.97
CA THR A 462 -1.99 -10.61 -0.59
C THR A 462 -2.92 -11.69 -0.02
N PHE A 463 -2.57 -12.96 -0.22
CA PHE A 463 -3.41 -14.09 0.16
C PHE A 463 -2.74 -14.96 1.25
N ASP A 464 -3.55 -15.61 2.06
CA ASP A 464 -3.12 -16.63 3.01
C ASP A 464 -2.96 -17.96 2.23
N GLY A 465 -1.83 -18.09 1.53
CA GLY A 465 -1.55 -19.25 0.70
C GLY A 465 -2.62 -19.45 -0.38
N LEU A 466 -3.24 -20.64 -0.41
CA LEU A 466 -4.32 -20.97 -1.34
C LEU A 466 -5.72 -20.66 -0.77
N HIS A 467 -5.81 -20.21 0.48
CA HIS A 467 -7.10 -19.85 1.08
C HIS A 467 -7.71 -18.61 0.41
N ASN A 468 -9.03 -18.55 0.40
CA ASN A 468 -9.79 -17.43 -0.18
C ASN A 468 -9.93 -16.29 0.82
N ARG A 469 -8.84 -15.94 1.49
CA ARG A 469 -8.78 -14.84 2.47
C ARG A 469 -7.38 -14.19 2.42
N GLY A 470 -7.30 -12.97 2.90
CA GLY A 470 -6.05 -12.24 2.91
C GLY A 470 -6.24 -10.78 3.26
N TYR A 471 -5.35 -9.94 2.75
CA TYR A 471 -5.34 -8.51 3.06
C TYR A 471 -5.09 -7.71 1.78
N PHE A 472 -5.56 -6.47 1.78
CA PHE A 472 -5.28 -5.51 0.72
C PHE A 472 -5.34 -4.09 1.27
N SER A 473 -4.93 -3.12 0.47
CA SER A 473 -4.94 -1.70 0.84
C SER A 473 -6.13 -1.00 0.22
N SER A 474 -6.72 -0.06 0.97
CA SER A 474 -7.80 0.76 0.43
C SER A 474 -7.83 2.15 1.07
N SER A 475 -8.20 3.16 0.26
CA SER A 475 -8.45 4.53 0.76
C SER A 475 -9.94 4.80 1.05
N ARG A 476 -10.81 3.77 0.97
CA ARG A 476 -12.28 3.88 1.01
C ARG A 476 -12.88 4.57 2.24
N THR A 477 -12.21 4.50 3.38
CA THR A 477 -12.77 5.01 4.65
C THR A 477 -12.11 6.28 5.17
N THR A 478 -11.23 6.89 4.40
CA THR A 478 -10.40 8.01 4.90
C THR A 478 -11.00 9.39 4.64
N GLY A 479 -12.23 9.46 4.12
CA GLY A 479 -12.93 10.71 3.87
C GLY A 479 -12.21 11.59 2.84
N GLY A 480 -11.56 10.99 1.86
CA GLY A 480 -10.84 11.69 0.80
C GLY A 480 -9.58 12.41 1.27
N ARG A 481 -9.00 11.97 2.39
CA ARG A 481 -7.71 12.51 2.89
C ARG A 481 -6.50 11.99 2.11
N GLY A 482 -6.67 10.91 1.34
CA GLY A 482 -5.58 10.24 0.64
C GLY A 482 -4.73 9.35 1.55
N TRP A 483 -5.30 8.85 2.64
CA TRP A 483 -4.62 7.91 3.55
C TRP A 483 -5.15 6.51 3.30
N ASP A 484 -4.25 5.56 3.19
CA ASP A 484 -4.58 4.18 2.88
C ASP A 484 -4.64 3.35 4.15
N LYS A 485 -5.48 2.32 4.14
CA LYS A 485 -5.66 1.40 5.26
C LYS A 485 -5.65 -0.04 4.77
N ILE A 486 -5.19 -0.93 5.63
CA ILE A 486 -5.22 -2.36 5.37
C ILE A 486 -6.61 -2.90 5.70
N PHE A 487 -7.17 -3.67 4.78
CA PHE A 487 -8.43 -4.37 4.92
C PHE A 487 -8.19 -5.86 4.85
N GLU A 488 -8.91 -6.60 5.65
CA GLU A 488 -8.99 -8.06 5.63
C GLU A 488 -10.17 -8.44 4.73
N PHE A 489 -9.99 -9.44 3.90
CA PHE A 489 -11.06 -10.00 3.09
C PHE A 489 -11.17 -11.51 3.28
N SER A 490 -12.36 -12.03 3.07
CA SER A 490 -12.59 -13.48 2.94
C SER A 490 -13.73 -13.74 1.96
N TYR A 491 -13.62 -14.90 1.30
CA TYR A 491 -14.66 -15.46 0.43
C TYR A 491 -14.87 -16.90 0.91
N PRO A 492 -16.11 -17.40 0.96
CA PRO A 492 -16.35 -18.75 1.46
C PRO A 492 -15.47 -19.78 0.75
N GLU A 493 -14.77 -20.58 1.54
CA GLU A 493 -14.00 -21.71 1.01
C GLU A 493 -14.99 -22.82 0.70
N ARG A 494 -15.24 -23.04 -0.58
CA ARG A 494 -16.07 -24.15 -1.01
C ARG A 494 -15.18 -25.38 -1.15
N LEU A 495 -15.63 -26.49 -0.62
CA LEU A 495 -14.95 -27.78 -0.77
C LEU A 495 -15.18 -28.27 -2.20
N LEU A 496 -14.19 -28.07 -3.04
CA LEU A 496 -14.17 -28.70 -4.35
C LEU A 496 -13.61 -30.10 -4.13
N THR A 497 -14.34 -31.10 -4.57
CA THR A 497 -13.90 -32.49 -4.39
C THR A 497 -13.80 -33.20 -5.73
N VAL A 498 -12.81 -34.10 -5.82
CA VAL A 498 -12.73 -35.08 -6.88
C VAL A 498 -13.15 -36.44 -6.30
N LYS A 499 -14.09 -37.09 -6.96
CA LYS A 499 -14.49 -38.45 -6.64
C LYS A 499 -14.10 -39.34 -7.82
N GLY A 500 -13.42 -40.43 -7.51
CA GLY A 500 -12.98 -41.37 -8.54
C GLY A 500 -13.34 -42.80 -8.22
N TRP A 501 -13.40 -43.62 -9.23
CA TRP A 501 -13.61 -45.07 -9.12
C TRP A 501 -12.55 -45.80 -9.86
N VAL A 502 -11.89 -46.79 -9.16
CA VAL A 502 -10.91 -47.68 -9.72
C VAL A 502 -11.55 -49.07 -9.87
N TYR A 503 -11.55 -49.55 -11.10
CA TYR A 503 -12.23 -50.81 -11.41
C TYR A 503 -11.50 -51.53 -12.57
N GLU A 504 -11.70 -52.85 -12.66
CA GLU A 504 -11.22 -53.65 -13.81
C GLU A 504 -11.97 -53.19 -15.07
N GLN A 505 -11.31 -53.18 -16.19
CA GLN A 505 -11.91 -52.73 -17.46
C GLN A 505 -13.25 -53.43 -17.76
N ASP A 506 -13.46 -54.65 -17.25
CA ASP A 506 -14.71 -55.40 -17.39
C ASP A 506 -15.79 -55.04 -16.33
N GLY A 507 -15.49 -54.06 -15.42
CA GLY A 507 -16.46 -53.46 -14.51
C GLY A 507 -16.40 -53.88 -13.04
N TYR A 508 -15.47 -54.77 -12.64
CA TYR A 508 -15.33 -55.19 -11.25
C TYR A 508 -14.51 -54.20 -10.42
N GLU A 509 -14.96 -53.88 -9.22
CA GLU A 509 -14.25 -52.97 -8.31
C GLU A 509 -12.89 -53.54 -7.89
N LEU A 510 -11.90 -52.66 -7.72
CA LEU A 510 -10.55 -53.00 -7.31
C LEU A 510 -10.22 -52.36 -5.93
N PRO A 511 -10.68 -52.95 -4.82
CA PRO A 511 -10.44 -52.37 -3.50
C PRO A 511 -8.98 -52.39 -3.03
N ALA A 512 -8.12 -53.19 -3.68
CA ALA A 512 -6.69 -53.23 -3.39
C ALA A 512 -5.89 -52.19 -4.21
N ALA A 513 -6.59 -51.39 -5.02
CA ALA A 513 -5.97 -50.35 -5.83
C ALA A 513 -5.44 -49.20 -4.96
N GLN A 514 -4.47 -48.50 -5.49
CA GLN A 514 -3.89 -47.28 -4.92
C GLN A 514 -3.96 -46.19 -5.98
N VAL A 515 -4.23 -44.96 -5.52
CA VAL A 515 -4.22 -43.79 -6.40
C VAL A 515 -3.20 -42.80 -5.86
N GLN A 516 -2.22 -42.46 -6.68
CA GLN A 516 -1.30 -41.34 -6.37
C GLN A 516 -1.81 -40.10 -7.06
N MET A 517 -1.85 -38.98 -6.33
CA MET A 517 -2.29 -37.69 -6.81
C MET A 517 -1.14 -36.68 -6.66
N VAL A 518 -0.78 -36.00 -7.75
CA VAL A 518 0.28 -34.97 -7.76
C VAL A 518 -0.31 -33.69 -8.32
N GLY A 519 -0.15 -32.58 -7.60
CA GLY A 519 -0.64 -31.27 -8.00
C GLY A 519 0.47 -30.32 -8.43
N SER A 520 0.13 -29.38 -9.31
CA SER A 520 1.03 -28.29 -9.71
C SER A 520 1.36 -27.33 -8.57
N ASP A 521 0.61 -27.41 -7.47
CA ASP A 521 0.83 -26.66 -6.21
C ASP A 521 1.79 -27.37 -5.25
N GLY A 522 2.38 -28.50 -5.67
CA GLY A 522 3.26 -29.32 -4.84
C GLY A 522 2.55 -30.43 -4.07
N THR A 523 1.23 -30.55 -4.19
CA THR A 523 0.47 -31.68 -3.59
C THR A 523 1.05 -33.01 -4.08
N ASN A 524 1.26 -33.97 -3.17
CA ASN A 524 1.71 -35.33 -3.50
C ASN A 524 1.14 -36.27 -2.45
N LEU A 525 0.04 -36.93 -2.80
CA LEU A 525 -0.76 -37.74 -1.87
C LEU A 525 -0.97 -39.15 -2.44
N LYS A 526 -0.99 -40.14 -1.55
CA LYS A 526 -1.51 -41.46 -1.82
C LYS A 526 -2.91 -41.57 -1.25
N LEU A 527 -3.89 -41.73 -2.13
CA LEU A 527 -5.29 -41.73 -1.77
C LEU A 527 -5.77 -43.14 -1.43
N PRO A 528 -6.44 -43.32 -0.30
CA PRO A 528 -7.01 -44.63 0.04
C PRO A 528 -8.22 -44.91 -0.86
N VAL A 529 -8.25 -46.11 -1.43
CA VAL A 529 -9.39 -46.59 -2.21
C VAL A 529 -10.30 -47.41 -1.29
N LYS A 530 -11.58 -47.12 -1.32
CA LYS A 530 -12.59 -47.81 -0.50
C LYS A 530 -12.93 -49.21 -1.08
N PRO A 531 -13.60 -50.09 -0.31
CA PRO A 531 -13.97 -51.42 -0.82
C PRO A 531 -14.81 -51.42 -2.09
N ASP A 532 -15.56 -50.33 -2.34
CA ASP A 532 -16.37 -50.16 -3.55
C ASP A 532 -15.55 -49.58 -4.75
N GLY A 533 -14.24 -49.54 -4.61
CA GLY A 533 -13.35 -49.00 -5.65
C GLY A 533 -13.30 -47.49 -5.66
N SER A 534 -14.06 -46.79 -4.83
CA SER A 534 -14.12 -45.32 -4.87
C SER A 534 -13.05 -44.68 -3.99
N PHE A 535 -12.69 -43.45 -4.36
CA PHE A 535 -11.93 -42.53 -3.50
C PHE A 535 -12.53 -41.14 -3.63
N GLU A 536 -12.25 -40.29 -2.65
CA GLU A 536 -12.69 -38.91 -2.66
C GLU A 536 -11.58 -38.05 -2.03
N GLN A 537 -11.29 -36.92 -2.65
CA GLN A 537 -10.23 -36.02 -2.20
C GLN A 537 -10.60 -34.58 -2.48
N GLU A 538 -10.30 -33.72 -1.54
CA GLU A 538 -10.41 -32.25 -1.72
C GLU A 538 -9.35 -31.79 -2.74
N VAL A 539 -9.77 -30.85 -3.63
CA VAL A 539 -8.89 -30.23 -4.64
C VAL A 539 -9.01 -28.71 -4.55
N HIS A 540 -7.96 -28.01 -4.98
CA HIS A 540 -7.86 -26.56 -4.86
C HIS A 540 -8.10 -25.86 -6.20
N PRO A 541 -8.77 -24.68 -6.19
CA PRO A 541 -9.00 -23.90 -7.41
C PRO A 541 -7.70 -23.55 -8.14
N GLY A 542 -7.72 -23.63 -9.46
CA GLY A 542 -6.59 -23.27 -10.32
C GLY A 542 -5.47 -24.27 -10.39
N VAL A 543 -5.55 -25.38 -9.65
CA VAL A 543 -4.49 -26.40 -9.60
C VAL A 543 -4.74 -27.48 -10.64
N ARG A 544 -3.67 -27.89 -11.31
CA ARG A 544 -3.69 -29.06 -12.21
C ARG A 544 -3.21 -30.27 -11.44
N TYR A 545 -4.01 -31.34 -11.43
CA TYR A 545 -3.69 -32.60 -10.77
C TYR A 545 -3.52 -33.70 -11.79
N VAL A 546 -2.51 -34.56 -11.55
CA VAL A 546 -2.29 -35.81 -12.27
C VAL A 546 -2.53 -36.95 -11.27
N PHE A 547 -3.32 -37.93 -11.70
CA PHE A 547 -3.65 -39.12 -10.92
C PHE A 547 -3.07 -40.33 -11.60
N LEU A 548 -2.54 -41.27 -10.82
CA LEU A 548 -2.06 -42.55 -11.31
C LEU A 548 -2.68 -43.66 -10.45
N ALA A 549 -3.64 -44.38 -11.04
CA ALA A 549 -4.22 -45.54 -10.39
C ALA A 549 -3.41 -46.79 -10.71
N SER A 550 -3.16 -47.63 -9.71
CA SER A 550 -2.37 -48.87 -9.83
C SER A 550 -2.98 -49.95 -8.95
N CYS A 551 -2.89 -51.22 -9.42
CA CYS A 551 -3.31 -52.41 -8.69
C CYS A 551 -2.46 -53.59 -9.14
N SER A 552 -2.12 -54.47 -8.19
CA SER A 552 -1.30 -55.68 -8.53
C SER A 552 -2.06 -56.54 -9.53
N GLY A 553 -1.40 -56.93 -10.64
CA GLY A 553 -2.00 -57.72 -11.71
C GLY A 553 -2.66 -56.90 -12.81
N TYR A 554 -2.57 -55.55 -12.75
CA TYR A 554 -3.21 -54.62 -13.70
C TYR A 554 -2.20 -53.61 -14.23
N LEU A 555 -2.44 -53.11 -15.43
CA LEU A 555 -1.68 -51.98 -15.98
C LEU A 555 -2.13 -50.70 -15.31
N ASN A 556 -1.18 -49.82 -15.01
CA ASN A 556 -1.47 -48.51 -14.41
C ASN A 556 -2.29 -47.63 -15.37
N PHE A 557 -3.19 -46.82 -14.78
CA PHE A 557 -4.04 -45.92 -15.57
C PHE A 557 -3.84 -44.48 -15.09
N PRO A 558 -3.32 -43.60 -15.96
CA PRO A 558 -3.21 -42.16 -15.62
C PRO A 558 -4.49 -41.40 -15.96
N ASN A 559 -4.77 -40.38 -15.20
CA ASN A 559 -5.83 -39.42 -15.48
C ASN A 559 -5.37 -38.03 -15.04
N GLN A 560 -6.04 -36.99 -15.51
CA GLN A 560 -5.70 -35.61 -15.12
C GLN A 560 -6.94 -34.77 -14.92
N LEU A 561 -6.82 -33.75 -14.08
CA LEU A 561 -7.88 -32.81 -13.75
C LEU A 561 -7.30 -31.41 -13.68
N GLN A 562 -7.87 -30.49 -14.46
CA GLN A 562 -7.63 -29.07 -14.29
C GLN A 562 -8.79 -28.51 -13.49
N VAL A 563 -8.52 -28.01 -12.28
CA VAL A 563 -9.56 -27.38 -11.46
C VAL A 563 -9.66 -25.90 -11.86
N ASP A 564 -10.85 -25.44 -12.16
CA ASP A 564 -11.06 -24.04 -12.56
C ASP A 564 -10.68 -23.07 -11.41
N SER A 565 -10.23 -21.88 -11.79
CA SER A 565 -9.75 -20.88 -10.81
C SER A 565 -10.87 -20.21 -10.06
N ILE A 566 -12.08 -20.15 -10.65
CA ILE A 566 -13.24 -19.43 -10.11
C ILE A 566 -14.46 -20.33 -10.20
N PHE A 567 -15.15 -20.48 -9.07
CA PHE A 567 -16.40 -21.21 -9.02
C PHE A 567 -17.47 -20.38 -8.31
N ASN A 568 -18.62 -20.29 -8.92
CA ASN A 568 -19.80 -19.71 -8.31
C ASN A 568 -20.68 -20.76 -7.60
N GLU A 569 -20.43 -22.05 -7.86
CA GLU A 569 -21.24 -23.15 -7.31
C GLU A 569 -20.34 -24.29 -6.81
N GLU A 570 -20.86 -25.10 -5.88
CA GLU A 570 -20.20 -26.32 -5.46
C GLU A 570 -20.06 -27.26 -6.67
N HIS A 571 -18.87 -27.83 -6.83
CA HIS A 571 -18.60 -28.70 -7.96
C HIS A 571 -17.86 -29.97 -7.49
N GLN A 572 -18.36 -31.12 -7.90
CA GLN A 572 -17.70 -32.39 -7.69
C GLN A 572 -17.21 -32.93 -9.02
N TYR A 573 -15.91 -33.08 -9.15
CA TYR A 573 -15.29 -33.66 -10.33
C TYR A 573 -15.39 -35.18 -10.23
N VAL A 574 -15.66 -35.85 -11.35
CA VAL A 574 -15.80 -37.32 -11.40
C VAL A 574 -14.73 -37.87 -12.36
N LEU A 575 -13.91 -38.79 -11.86
CA LEU A 575 -12.88 -39.45 -12.64
C LEU A 575 -13.08 -40.96 -12.63
N GLN A 576 -12.76 -41.59 -13.76
CA GLN A 576 -12.89 -43.05 -13.94
C GLN A 576 -11.50 -43.63 -14.25
N PHE A 577 -11.20 -44.77 -13.61
CA PHE A 577 -9.93 -45.44 -13.74
C PHE A 577 -10.12 -46.94 -14.10
N PRO A 578 -10.43 -47.24 -15.38
CA PRO A 578 -10.58 -48.64 -15.83
C PRO A 578 -9.19 -49.26 -16.05
N LEU A 579 -8.76 -50.11 -15.14
CA LEU A 579 -7.45 -50.75 -15.20
C LEU A 579 -7.49 -52.04 -16.06
N PRO A 580 -6.73 -52.13 -17.17
CA PRO A 580 -6.66 -53.36 -17.95
C PRO A 580 -5.91 -54.45 -17.17
N SER A 581 -6.46 -55.68 -17.16
CA SER A 581 -5.80 -56.82 -16.55
C SER A 581 -4.58 -57.26 -17.38
N MET A 582 -3.47 -57.57 -16.72
CA MET A 582 -2.27 -58.13 -17.38
C MET A 582 -2.46 -59.52 -17.89
N ASN A 583 -3.53 -60.23 -17.44
CA ASN A 583 -3.85 -61.60 -17.89
C ASN A 583 -4.68 -61.63 -19.17
N ILE A 584 -5.13 -60.47 -19.67
CA ILE A 584 -5.88 -60.36 -20.92
C ILE A 584 -4.99 -59.74 -21.98
N PRO A 585 -4.86 -60.36 -23.16
CA PRO A 585 -4.05 -59.77 -24.23
C PRO A 585 -4.54 -58.38 -24.63
N VAL A 586 -3.65 -57.38 -24.50
CA VAL A 586 -3.95 -56.02 -24.90
C VAL A 586 -3.42 -55.76 -26.31
N LEU A 587 -4.30 -55.31 -27.19
CA LEU A 587 -3.91 -54.94 -28.54
C LEU A 587 -3.24 -53.56 -28.52
N VAL A 588 -1.90 -53.57 -28.57
CA VAL A 588 -1.15 -52.32 -28.65
C VAL A 588 -1.03 -51.92 -30.12
N ARG A 589 -1.76 -50.88 -30.52
CA ARG A 589 -1.69 -50.30 -31.87
C ARG A 589 -0.63 -49.18 -31.89
N ASN A 590 0.14 -49.17 -32.98
CA ASN A 590 1.08 -48.07 -33.29
C ASN A 590 2.20 -47.90 -32.26
N VAL A 591 2.94 -48.99 -32.00
CA VAL A 591 4.19 -48.89 -31.21
C VAL A 591 5.27 -48.31 -32.12
N PHE A 592 5.64 -47.08 -31.89
CA PHE A 592 6.73 -46.43 -32.63
C PHE A 592 8.05 -46.64 -31.90
N TYR A 593 9.03 -47.31 -32.53
CA TYR A 593 10.36 -47.49 -31.99
C TYR A 593 11.29 -46.42 -32.59
N PRO A 594 11.97 -45.67 -31.81
CA PRO A 594 13.04 -44.83 -32.36
C PRO A 594 14.19 -45.76 -32.83
N PHE A 595 14.54 -45.60 -34.09
CA PHE A 595 15.68 -46.36 -34.68
C PHE A 595 16.93 -46.13 -33.84
N UNK A 596 17.29 -47.44 -33.31
CA UNK A 596 18.55 -47.39 -32.74
C UNK A 596 18.63 -47.48 -31.25
N UNK A 597 17.85 -47.89 -30.80
CA UNK A 597 18.24 -48.17 -29.48
C UNK A 597 17.68 -49.49 -29.11
N UNK A 598 18.36 -50.05 -29.13
CA UNK A 598 18.01 -51.36 -28.78
C UNK A 598 18.08 -51.62 -27.34
N UNK A 599 17.65 -50.91 -26.78
CA UNK A 599 17.53 -51.13 -25.47
C UNK A 599 16.10 -51.35 -25.23
N TRP A 600 15.84 -52.39 -24.84
CA TRP A 600 14.55 -52.83 -24.37
C TRP A 600 14.34 -52.33 -22.93
N VAL A 601 13.70 -51.22 -22.77
CA VAL A 601 13.15 -50.86 -21.47
C VAL A 601 11.63 -50.97 -21.60
N LEU A 602 11.10 -52.09 -21.21
CA LEU A 602 9.69 -52.23 -20.91
C LEU A 602 9.48 -51.64 -19.50
N SER A 603 9.26 -50.37 -19.39
CA SER A 603 8.70 -49.80 -18.15
C SER A 603 7.18 -49.97 -18.26
N ILE A 604 6.67 -50.99 -17.63
CA ILE A 604 5.24 -51.18 -17.40
C ILE A 604 4.81 -50.29 -16.24
#